data_2b456f4239f987eb5ad07539f2d9e1d9
#
_entry.id   2b456f4239f987eb5ad07539f2d9e1d9
#
_cell.length_a   1.000
_cell.length_b   1.000
_cell.length_c   1.000
_cell.angle_alpha   90.00
_cell.angle_beta   90.00
_cell.angle_gamma   90.00
#
_symmetry.space_group_name_H-M   'P 1'
#
loop_
_entity.id
_entity.type
_entity.pdbx_description
1 polymer ?
#
loop_
_entity_poly.entity_id
_entity_poly.type
_entity_poly.pdbx_seq_one_letter_code
_entity_poly.pdbx_strand_id
1 'polypeptide(L)'
;MLMRLLSLLTLSLVVSGCNQAAPVAQTSENSDIYVVNCVTFEEKPVELVLYCADAGQILNEITWSSWTPTEATGVGTSTANDCEPSCAEGKDVISAVEIKLTKPVTSESGKRVFSNIEIQYDKVQPSGVMDEVLDLPTDVFN
;
A
#
# COMPACT_ATOMS: atom_id res chain seq x y z
N MET A 1 -31.34 81.47 -22.67
CA MET A 1 -29.95 81.10 -22.36
C MET A 1 -29.92 79.65 -21.90
N LEU A 2 -29.49 78.75 -22.77
CA LEU A 2 -29.52 77.35 -22.58
C LEU A 2 -28.16 76.90 -22.07
N MET A 3 -28.12 76.31 -20.89
CA MET A 3 -26.91 75.65 -20.34
C MET A 3 -27.11 74.15 -20.37
N ARG A 4 -26.40 73.49 -21.30
CA ARG A 4 -26.39 72.07 -21.46
C ARG A 4 -25.42 71.49 -20.44
N LEU A 5 -25.91 70.67 -19.49
CA LEU A 5 -25.09 69.80 -18.67
C LEU A 5 -24.78 68.45 -19.43
N LEU A 6 -23.51 68.24 -19.66
CA LEU A 6 -22.99 66.98 -20.23
C LEU A 6 -22.70 66.05 -19.09
N SER A 7 -23.49 64.99 -19.00
CA SER A 7 -23.30 63.93 -18.01
C SER A 7 -22.31 62.89 -18.58
N LEU A 8 -21.11 62.77 -17.99
CA LEU A 8 -20.14 61.73 -18.31
C LEU A 8 -20.51 60.49 -17.56
N LEU A 9 -20.91 59.47 -18.30
CA LEU A 9 -21.16 58.11 -17.80
C LEU A 9 -19.83 57.34 -17.81
N THR A 10 -19.25 57.14 -16.63
CA THR A 10 -18.05 56.28 -16.47
C THR A 10 -18.47 54.84 -16.39
N LEU A 11 -18.15 54.07 -17.41
CA LEU A 11 -18.36 52.63 -17.47
C LEU A 11 -17.23 51.91 -16.74
N SER A 12 -17.50 51.40 -15.54
CA SER A 12 -16.55 50.58 -14.76
C SER A 12 -16.58 49.14 -15.28
N LEU A 13 -15.52 48.71 -15.96
CA LEU A 13 -15.30 47.30 -16.30
C LEU A 13 -14.86 46.56 -15.04
N VAL A 14 -15.72 45.68 -14.52
CA VAL A 14 -15.38 44.69 -13.50
C VAL A 14 -14.76 43.48 -14.22
N VAL A 15 -13.44 43.36 -14.15
CA VAL A 15 -12.73 42.17 -14.61
C VAL A 15 -12.87 41.10 -13.53
N SER A 16 -13.83 40.17 -13.68
CA SER A 16 -13.91 38.97 -12.88
C SER A 16 -12.79 38.01 -13.29
N GLY A 17 -11.68 38.03 -12.54
CA GLY A 17 -10.63 37.08 -12.67
C GLY A 17 -11.11 35.71 -12.18
N CYS A 18 -11.45 34.79 -13.09
CA CYS A 18 -11.57 33.37 -12.77
C CYS A 18 -10.18 32.86 -12.39
N ASN A 19 -9.97 32.66 -11.10
CA ASN A 19 -8.81 31.95 -10.58
C ASN A 19 -9.02 30.47 -10.87
N GLN A 20 -8.64 30.00 -12.07
CA GLN A 20 -8.56 28.57 -12.37
C GLN A 20 -7.38 28.06 -11.62
N ALA A 21 -7.64 27.35 -10.48
CA ALA A 21 -6.67 26.48 -9.87
C ALA A 21 -6.26 25.46 -10.93
N ALA A 22 -5.00 25.50 -11.35
CA ALA A 22 -4.43 24.50 -12.23
C ALA A 22 -4.62 23.12 -11.56
N PRO A 23 -5.03 22.08 -12.32
CA PRO A 23 -5.08 20.74 -11.78
C PRO A 23 -3.67 20.40 -11.31
N VAL A 24 -3.53 20.10 -10.00
CA VAL A 24 -2.31 19.53 -9.44
C VAL A 24 -2.16 18.21 -10.16
N ALA A 25 -1.21 18.13 -11.08
CA ALA A 25 -0.80 16.86 -11.66
C ALA A 25 -0.39 15.97 -10.50
N GLN A 26 -1.20 14.98 -10.18
CA GLN A 26 -0.78 13.86 -9.34
C GLN A 26 0.31 13.17 -10.13
N THR A 27 1.55 13.51 -9.84
CA THR A 27 2.70 12.70 -10.22
C THR A 27 2.44 11.37 -9.53
N SER A 28 2.06 10.37 -10.31
CA SER A 28 2.14 8.98 -9.91
C SER A 28 3.62 8.76 -9.62
N GLU A 29 4.02 8.90 -8.35
CA GLU A 29 5.36 8.51 -7.93
C GLU A 29 5.42 7.00 -8.16
N ASN A 30 6.08 6.66 -9.27
CA ASN A 30 6.49 5.29 -9.52
C ASN A 30 7.44 4.96 -8.36
N SER A 31 6.96 4.21 -7.38
CA SER A 31 7.71 4.00 -6.13
C SER A 31 8.98 3.19 -6.37
N ASP A 32 9.07 2.49 -7.53
CA ASP A 32 10.16 1.61 -7.92
C ASP A 32 10.65 0.68 -6.79
N ILE A 33 9.74 0.34 -5.87
CA ILE A 33 9.98 -0.58 -4.77
C ILE A 33 8.94 -1.70 -4.80
N TYR A 34 9.39 -2.90 -4.52
CA TYR A 34 8.62 -4.13 -4.64
C TYR A 34 8.60 -4.88 -3.31
N VAL A 35 7.75 -5.88 -3.21
CA VAL A 35 7.88 -7.00 -2.29
C VAL A 35 8.16 -8.25 -3.10
N VAL A 36 8.97 -9.16 -2.55
CA VAL A 36 9.19 -10.47 -3.17
C VAL A 36 8.06 -11.40 -2.75
N ASN A 37 7.28 -11.85 -3.73
CA ASN A 37 6.23 -12.84 -3.56
C ASN A 37 6.70 -14.16 -4.19
N CYS A 38 7.49 -14.91 -3.43
CA CYS A 38 8.14 -16.16 -3.80
C CYS A 38 9.02 -16.07 -5.06
N VAL A 39 8.41 -16.14 -6.23
CA VAL A 39 9.13 -16.19 -7.53
C VAL A 39 8.97 -14.91 -8.35
N THR A 40 8.30 -13.89 -7.81
CA THR A 40 8.01 -12.63 -8.49
C THR A 40 8.33 -11.42 -7.63
N PHE A 41 8.69 -10.31 -8.27
CA PHE A 41 8.73 -8.99 -7.66
C PHE A 41 7.40 -8.30 -7.94
N GLU A 42 6.68 -7.90 -6.91
CA GLU A 42 5.36 -7.30 -7.05
C GLU A 42 5.27 -5.92 -6.38
N GLU A 43 4.59 -5.01 -7.06
CA GLU A 43 4.19 -3.73 -6.50
C GLU A 43 2.71 -3.81 -6.12
N LYS A 44 2.40 -3.53 -4.85
CA LYS A 44 1.02 -3.55 -4.31
C LYS A 44 0.27 -4.87 -4.58
N PRO A 45 0.85 -6.04 -4.26
CA PRO A 45 0.17 -7.30 -4.48
C PRO A 45 -1.16 -7.35 -3.73
N VAL A 46 -2.16 -8.03 -4.29
CA VAL A 46 -3.44 -8.32 -3.62
C VAL A 46 -3.36 -9.60 -2.77
N GLU A 47 -2.32 -10.40 -2.99
CA GLU A 47 -2.00 -11.62 -2.26
C GLU A 47 -0.49 -11.68 -2.01
N LEU A 48 -0.09 -12.08 -0.82
CA LEU A 48 1.32 -12.26 -0.44
C LEU A 48 1.49 -13.58 0.33
N VAL A 49 2.28 -14.49 -0.23
CA VAL A 49 2.64 -15.76 0.41
C VAL A 49 3.82 -15.54 1.33
N LEU A 50 3.64 -15.76 2.64
CA LEU A 50 4.71 -15.53 3.62
C LEU A 50 5.70 -16.68 3.71
N TYR A 51 5.24 -17.92 3.48
CA TYR A 51 6.06 -19.14 3.52
C TYR A 51 5.98 -19.85 2.17
N CYS A 52 6.96 -19.62 1.31
CA CYS A 52 6.92 -20.06 -0.10
C CYS A 52 7.02 -21.58 -0.29
N ALA A 53 7.52 -22.34 0.71
CA ALA A 53 7.71 -23.78 0.56
C ALA A 53 6.41 -24.58 0.69
N ASP A 54 5.52 -24.17 1.59
CA ASP A 54 4.30 -24.90 1.93
C ASP A 54 3.04 -24.03 1.92
N ALA A 55 3.21 -22.73 1.69
CA ALA A 55 2.14 -21.72 1.74
C ALA A 55 1.36 -21.78 3.08
N GLY A 56 2.05 -22.08 4.18
CA GLY A 56 1.45 -22.24 5.51
C GLY A 56 0.74 -21.00 6.03
N GLN A 57 1.05 -19.83 5.46
CA GLN A 57 0.34 -18.57 5.71
C GLN A 57 0.32 -17.69 4.45
N ILE A 58 -0.85 -17.18 4.14
CA ILE A 58 -1.08 -16.30 2.99
C ILE A 58 -1.86 -15.07 3.46
N LEU A 59 -1.40 -13.89 3.05
CA LEU A 59 -2.17 -12.66 3.16
C LEU A 59 -2.96 -12.46 1.87
N ASN A 60 -4.28 -12.29 1.99
CA ASN A 60 -5.23 -12.22 0.89
C ASN A 60 -6.00 -10.90 0.91
N GLU A 61 -6.61 -10.53 -0.21
CA GLU A 61 -7.50 -9.37 -0.34
C GLU A 61 -6.84 -8.07 0.15
N ILE A 62 -5.52 -7.95 -0.06
CA ILE A 62 -4.76 -6.81 0.44
C ILE A 62 -5.19 -5.54 -0.30
N THR A 63 -5.55 -4.53 0.48
CA THR A 63 -5.79 -3.17 0.01
C THR A 63 -4.75 -2.24 0.63
N TRP A 64 -3.88 -1.69 -0.20
CA TRP A 64 -2.83 -0.78 0.22
C TRP A 64 -3.35 0.64 0.37
N SER A 65 -3.19 1.21 1.56
CA SER A 65 -3.53 2.61 1.86
C SER A 65 -2.37 3.56 1.55
N SER A 66 -1.13 3.05 1.63
CA SER A 66 0.09 3.79 1.30
C SER A 66 1.12 2.85 0.69
N TRP A 67 1.91 3.37 -0.27
CA TRP A 67 3.05 2.65 -0.86
C TRP A 67 4.09 3.68 -1.26
N THR A 68 5.14 3.81 -0.46
CA THR A 68 6.21 4.79 -0.62
C THR A 68 7.57 4.10 -0.76
N PRO A 69 8.62 4.78 -1.17
CA PRO A 69 9.96 4.19 -1.24
C PRO A 69 10.54 3.71 0.10
N THR A 70 9.93 4.03 1.23
CA THR A 70 10.44 3.71 2.58
C THR A 70 9.53 2.78 3.37
N GLU A 71 8.24 2.80 3.11
CA GLU A 71 7.25 1.94 3.78
C GLU A 71 5.98 1.79 2.93
N ALA A 72 5.26 0.70 3.16
CA ALA A 72 3.90 0.52 2.66
C ALA A 72 2.98 0.05 3.79
N THR A 73 1.73 0.52 3.79
CA THR A 73 0.71 0.13 4.76
C THR A 73 -0.56 -0.32 4.07
N GLY A 74 -1.22 -1.31 4.62
CA GLY A 74 -2.45 -1.85 4.06
C GLY A 74 -3.22 -2.68 5.06
N VAL A 75 -4.36 -3.19 4.63
CA VAL A 75 -5.20 -4.13 5.37
C VAL A 75 -5.54 -5.30 4.49
N GLY A 76 -5.84 -6.44 5.08
CA GLY A 76 -6.21 -7.65 4.34
C GLY A 76 -6.72 -8.74 5.27
N THR A 77 -6.65 -9.97 4.78
CA THR A 77 -7.02 -11.17 5.51
C THR A 77 -5.83 -12.14 5.54
N SER A 78 -5.45 -12.63 6.71
CA SER A 78 -4.50 -13.74 6.86
C SER A 78 -5.25 -15.06 6.90
N THR A 79 -4.78 -16.02 6.12
CA THR A 79 -5.16 -17.43 6.21
C THR A 79 -3.94 -18.23 6.65
N ALA A 80 -3.99 -18.83 7.83
CA ALA A 80 -2.92 -19.64 8.39
C ALA A 80 -3.44 -20.99 8.84
N ASN A 81 -2.72 -22.09 8.53
CA ASN A 81 -3.07 -23.44 8.97
C ASN A 81 -2.64 -23.64 10.42
N ASP A 82 -3.52 -24.20 11.26
CA ASP A 82 -3.23 -24.47 12.68
C ASP A 82 -2.32 -25.68 12.90
N CYS A 83 -2.13 -26.49 11.87
CA CYS A 83 -1.33 -27.71 11.90
C CYS A 83 -1.69 -28.71 13.03
N GLU A 84 -2.94 -28.72 13.47
CA GLU A 84 -3.44 -29.59 14.52
C GLU A 84 -4.39 -30.69 13.99
N PRO A 85 -4.08 -31.97 14.11
CA PRO A 85 -2.89 -32.58 14.72
C PRO A 85 -1.65 -32.65 13.81
N SER A 86 -1.80 -32.25 12.55
CA SER A 86 -0.75 -32.10 11.56
C SER A 86 -1.16 -31.05 10.51
N CYS A 87 -0.21 -30.48 9.76
CA CYS A 87 -0.55 -29.50 8.73
C CYS A 87 -1.42 -30.09 7.59
N ALA A 88 -1.37 -31.41 7.39
CA ALA A 88 -2.23 -32.09 6.41
C ALA A 88 -3.69 -32.27 6.88
N GLU A 89 -3.94 -32.25 8.19
CA GLU A 89 -5.24 -32.44 8.82
C GLU A 89 -5.72 -31.19 9.55
N GLY A 90 -4.88 -30.16 9.61
CA GLY A 90 -5.15 -28.87 10.24
C GLY A 90 -6.25 -28.07 9.55
N LYS A 91 -6.67 -27.02 10.19
CA LYS A 91 -7.72 -26.12 9.72
C LYS A 91 -7.16 -24.73 9.49
N ASP A 92 -7.72 -24.04 8.52
CA ASP A 92 -7.38 -22.66 8.27
C ASP A 92 -8.00 -21.74 9.33
N VAL A 93 -7.15 -20.90 9.92
CA VAL A 93 -7.53 -19.80 10.79
C VAL A 93 -7.49 -18.52 9.98
N ILE A 94 -8.64 -17.87 9.84
CA ILE A 94 -8.78 -16.65 9.06
C ILE A 94 -8.86 -15.46 10.04
N SER A 95 -8.06 -14.42 9.81
CA SER A 95 -7.96 -13.23 10.65
C SER A 95 -7.88 -11.97 9.79
N ALA A 96 -8.56 -10.89 10.20
CA ALA A 96 -8.29 -9.59 9.61
C ALA A 96 -6.91 -9.11 10.07
N VAL A 97 -6.18 -8.40 9.18
CA VAL A 97 -4.83 -7.94 9.47
C VAL A 97 -4.62 -6.50 9.04
N GLU A 98 -3.78 -5.79 9.82
CA GLU A 98 -3.07 -4.60 9.40
C GLU A 98 -1.64 -5.00 9.02
N ILE A 99 -1.17 -4.46 7.90
CA ILE A 99 0.11 -4.84 7.29
C ILE A 99 0.98 -3.60 7.15
N LYS A 100 2.26 -3.73 7.52
CA LYS A 100 3.25 -2.72 7.26
C LYS A 100 4.52 -3.34 6.71
N LEU A 101 4.93 -2.93 5.50
CA LEU A 101 6.21 -3.28 4.89
C LEU A 101 7.24 -2.22 5.21
N THR A 102 8.44 -2.64 5.59
CA THR A 102 9.52 -1.76 6.05
C THR A 102 10.90 -2.25 5.58
N LYS A 103 11.95 -1.53 5.99
CA LYS A 103 13.37 -1.85 5.73
C LYS A 103 13.65 -2.08 4.23
N PRO A 104 13.53 -1.03 3.39
CA PRO A 104 13.87 -1.15 1.98
C PRO A 104 15.37 -1.45 1.80
N VAL A 105 15.66 -2.45 0.96
CA VAL A 105 17.02 -2.86 0.58
C VAL A 105 17.12 -2.99 -0.94
N THR A 106 18.35 -3.08 -1.45
CA THR A 106 18.58 -3.45 -2.85
C THR A 106 18.89 -4.94 -2.92
N SER A 107 18.13 -5.68 -3.71
CA SER A 107 18.32 -7.11 -3.96
C SER A 107 19.59 -7.38 -4.78
N GLU A 108 20.03 -8.64 -4.85
CA GLU A 108 21.15 -9.04 -5.71
C GLU A 108 20.86 -8.79 -7.20
N SER A 109 19.59 -8.90 -7.60
CA SER A 109 19.11 -8.56 -8.95
C SER A 109 19.01 -7.05 -9.22
N GLY A 110 19.36 -6.18 -8.25
CA GLY A 110 19.39 -4.74 -8.38
C GLY A 110 18.03 -4.03 -8.19
N LYS A 111 16.98 -4.75 -7.81
CA LYS A 111 15.68 -4.17 -7.49
C LYS A 111 15.62 -3.68 -6.04
N ARG A 112 14.90 -2.58 -5.79
CA ARG A 112 14.58 -2.17 -4.43
C ARG A 112 13.40 -2.98 -3.91
N VAL A 113 13.53 -3.57 -2.74
CA VAL A 113 12.50 -4.41 -2.13
C VAL A 113 12.36 -4.10 -0.63
N PHE A 114 11.17 -4.30 -0.09
CA PHE A 114 10.98 -4.36 1.36
C PHE A 114 11.50 -5.69 1.88
N SER A 115 12.28 -5.65 2.95
CA SER A 115 12.88 -6.85 3.57
C SER A 115 12.23 -7.23 4.91
N ASN A 116 11.18 -6.54 5.32
CA ASN A 116 10.52 -6.80 6.59
C ASN A 116 9.04 -6.50 6.51
N ILE A 117 8.23 -7.33 7.18
CA ILE A 117 6.80 -7.15 7.33
C ILE A 117 6.42 -7.17 8.82
N GLU A 118 5.57 -6.24 9.22
CA GLU A 118 4.90 -6.18 10.52
C GLU A 118 3.43 -6.47 10.27
N ILE A 119 2.84 -7.40 11.02
CA ILE A 119 1.45 -7.83 10.88
C ILE A 119 0.78 -7.72 12.25
N GLN A 120 -0.36 -7.03 12.31
CA GLN A 120 -1.23 -7.03 13.48
C GLN A 120 -2.52 -7.78 13.14
N TYR A 121 -2.90 -8.73 14.00
CA TYR A 121 -4.08 -9.57 13.81
C TYR A 121 -5.23 -9.11 14.70
N ASP A 122 -6.46 -9.26 14.24
CA ASP A 122 -7.68 -8.98 15.02
C ASP A 122 -7.95 -10.03 16.10
N LYS A 123 -7.25 -11.17 16.08
CA LYS A 123 -7.34 -12.25 17.07
C LYS A 123 -6.04 -13.03 17.17
N VAL A 124 -5.88 -13.75 18.29
CA VAL A 124 -4.73 -14.62 18.53
C VAL A 124 -4.60 -15.67 17.43
N GLN A 125 -3.42 -15.77 16.87
CA GLN A 125 -3.09 -16.74 15.82
C GLN A 125 -2.80 -18.13 16.41
N PRO A 126 -2.74 -19.21 15.60
CA PRO A 126 -2.35 -20.56 16.06
C PRO A 126 -1.00 -20.59 16.78
N SER A 127 -0.08 -19.72 16.37
CA SER A 127 1.24 -19.51 17.02
C SER A 127 1.17 -18.86 18.40
N GLY A 128 -0.01 -18.37 18.82
CA GLY A 128 -0.21 -17.72 20.11
C GLY A 128 0.08 -16.20 20.10
N VAL A 129 0.33 -15.60 18.95
CA VAL A 129 0.66 -14.17 18.82
C VAL A 129 -0.51 -13.35 18.27
N MET A 130 -0.50 -12.05 18.57
CA MET A 130 -1.39 -11.03 17.97
C MET A 130 -0.63 -10.06 17.07
N ASP A 131 0.69 -9.99 17.24
CA ASP A 131 1.57 -9.17 16.43
C ASP A 131 2.73 -10.05 15.96
N GLU A 132 3.13 -9.90 14.72
CA GLU A 132 4.21 -10.67 14.12
C GLU A 132 5.12 -9.75 13.31
N VAL A 133 6.42 -10.01 13.40
CA VAL A 133 7.42 -9.30 12.59
C VAL A 133 8.28 -10.36 11.92
N LEU A 134 8.28 -10.36 10.59
CA LEU A 134 9.00 -11.34 9.79
C LEU A 134 10.00 -10.66 8.85
N ASP A 135 11.13 -11.31 8.62
CA ASP A 135 12.00 -10.97 7.52
C ASP A 135 11.44 -11.55 6.21
N LEU A 136 11.40 -10.72 5.18
CA LEU A 136 10.95 -11.09 3.84
C LEU A 136 12.15 -11.48 2.96
N PRO A 137 11.95 -12.35 1.97
CA PRO A 137 12.94 -12.59 0.94
C PRO A 137 13.33 -11.29 0.24
N THR A 138 14.61 -11.13 -0.07
CA THR A 138 15.11 -9.95 -0.78
C THR A 138 15.39 -10.21 -2.26
N ASP A 139 15.27 -11.46 -2.70
CA ASP A 139 15.32 -11.85 -4.11
C ASP A 139 14.38 -13.03 -4.37
N VAL A 140 14.04 -13.26 -5.63
CA VAL A 140 13.16 -14.35 -6.04
C VAL A 140 13.82 -15.71 -5.89
N PHE A 141 13.06 -16.73 -5.55
CA PHE A 141 13.53 -18.12 -5.54
C PHE A 141 13.59 -18.64 -7.00
N ASN A 142 14.76 -19.13 -7.40
CA ASN A 142 15.01 -19.77 -8.71
C ASN A 142 14.95 -21.29 -8.62
#